data_98438b2c9cd9e28187e0bb69b95ff4c0
#
_entry.id   98438b2c9cd9e28187e0bb69b95ff4c0
#
_cell.length_a   1.000
_cell.length_b   1.000
_cell.length_c   1.000
_cell.angle_alpha   90.00
_cell.angle_beta   90.00
_cell.angle_gamma   90.00
#
_symmetry.space_group_name_H-M   'P 1'
#
loop_
_entity.id
_entity.type
_entity.pdbx_description
1 polymer ?
#
loop_
_entity_poly.entity_id
_entity_poly.type
_entity_poly.pdbx_seq_one_letter_code
_entity_poly.pdbx_strand_id
1 'polypeptide(L)'
;MTEELLKAESCFVLRAEDRADMFAQVYKKLLEQRLVAAGFLDQVVDREEDFPTGLASCNLAPGLPNLAFPHTEGCFVKQQRVVPIKLLAPVSFKSMVDPSRELPVGFCFMLLDQKADGQAELLARTMTFLSQAEPAALSRIFAQTDPAGLYSALREEGF
;
A
#
# COMPACT_ATOMS: atom_id res chain seq x y z
N MET A 1 9.24 6.31 9.67
CA MET A 1 7.89 6.57 10.19
C MET A 1 7.81 6.17 11.65
N THR A 2 6.81 6.66 12.38
CA THR A 2 6.64 6.35 13.79
C THR A 2 6.04 4.96 13.97
N GLU A 3 6.23 4.37 15.16
CA GLU A 3 5.63 3.08 15.50
C GLU A 3 4.10 3.07 15.43
N GLU A 4 3.48 4.23 15.55
CA GLU A 4 2.02 4.38 15.47
C GLU A 4 1.49 4.21 14.05
N LEU A 5 2.30 4.55 13.05
CA LEU A 5 1.90 4.46 11.64
C LEU A 5 2.08 3.07 11.06
N LEU A 6 3.13 2.35 11.49
CA LEU A 6 3.42 1.01 11.01
C LEU A 6 3.31 0.01 12.16
N LYS A 7 2.41 -0.96 12.04
CA LYS A 7 2.21 -2.00 13.03
C LYS A 7 2.32 -3.38 12.40
N ALA A 8 2.85 -4.34 13.16
CA ALA A 8 3.04 -5.71 12.67
C ALA A 8 1.71 -6.34 12.22
N GLU A 9 0.64 -6.12 12.96
CA GLU A 9 -0.69 -6.64 12.65
C GLU A 9 -1.34 -5.99 11.42
N SER A 10 -0.78 -4.89 10.94
CA SER A 10 -1.25 -4.19 9.73
C SER A 10 -0.34 -4.39 8.53
N CYS A 11 0.58 -5.34 8.59
CA CYS A 11 1.39 -5.77 7.44
C CYS A 11 0.78 -7.06 6.89
N PHE A 12 0.49 -7.08 5.59
CA PHE A 12 -0.22 -8.21 4.97
C PHE A 12 0.59 -8.81 3.83
N VAL A 13 0.50 -10.13 3.72
CA VAL A 13 1.01 -10.90 2.58
C VAL A 13 -0.16 -11.73 2.08
N LEU A 14 -0.56 -11.51 0.83
CA LEU A 14 -1.75 -12.16 0.32
C LEU A 14 -1.64 -12.46 -1.19
N ARG A 15 -2.53 -13.33 -1.64
CA ARG A 15 -2.73 -13.63 -3.05
C ARG A 15 -4.15 -13.23 -3.41
N ALA A 16 -4.31 -12.49 -4.50
CA ALA A 16 -5.61 -12.03 -4.97
C ALA A 16 -5.75 -12.29 -6.46
N GLU A 17 -6.97 -12.53 -6.90
CA GLU A 17 -7.28 -12.76 -8.31
C GLU A 17 -7.26 -11.45 -9.11
N ASP A 18 -7.72 -10.37 -8.49
CA ASP A 18 -7.78 -9.04 -9.09
C ASP A 18 -7.77 -7.96 -8.00
N ARG A 19 -7.86 -6.71 -8.43
CA ARG A 19 -7.83 -5.55 -7.53
C ARG A 19 -9.02 -5.54 -6.58
N ALA A 20 -10.21 -5.87 -7.06
CA ALA A 20 -11.41 -5.93 -6.22
C ALA A 20 -11.29 -6.99 -5.13
N ASP A 21 -10.79 -8.17 -5.47
CA ASP A 21 -10.54 -9.24 -4.50
C ASP A 21 -9.51 -8.83 -3.47
N MET A 22 -8.42 -8.19 -3.91
CA MET A 22 -7.40 -7.67 -2.99
C MET A 22 -7.99 -6.69 -1.97
N PHE A 23 -8.77 -5.73 -2.44
CA PHE A 23 -9.39 -4.74 -1.55
C PHE A 23 -10.38 -5.41 -0.58
N ALA A 24 -11.14 -6.39 -1.02
CA ALA A 24 -12.07 -7.12 -0.16
C ALA A 24 -11.35 -7.88 0.96
N GLN A 25 -10.24 -8.56 0.64
CA GLN A 25 -9.44 -9.27 1.63
C GLN A 25 -8.83 -8.32 2.67
N VAL A 26 -8.27 -7.20 2.22
CA VAL A 26 -7.65 -6.20 3.10
C VAL A 26 -8.71 -5.51 3.96
N TYR A 27 -9.82 -5.10 3.36
CA TYR A 27 -10.93 -4.47 4.08
C TYR A 27 -11.42 -5.31 5.25
N LYS A 28 -11.59 -6.62 5.05
CA LYS A 28 -12.02 -7.53 6.11
C LYS A 28 -11.08 -7.46 7.32
N LYS A 29 -9.76 -7.48 7.07
CA LYS A 29 -8.75 -7.40 8.11
C LYS A 29 -8.74 -6.04 8.81
N LEU A 30 -8.84 -4.95 8.04
CA LEU A 30 -8.86 -3.59 8.59
C LEU A 30 -10.11 -3.35 9.43
N LEU A 31 -11.26 -3.88 8.99
CA LEU A 31 -12.52 -3.77 9.74
C LEU A 31 -12.43 -4.52 11.08
N GLU A 32 -11.89 -5.72 11.09
CA GLU A 32 -11.64 -6.51 12.30
C GLU A 32 -10.73 -5.77 13.29
N GLN A 33 -9.75 -5.03 12.78
CA GLN A 33 -8.82 -4.22 13.57
C GLN A 33 -9.39 -2.86 13.96
N ARG A 34 -10.60 -2.53 13.53
CA ARG A 34 -11.27 -1.25 13.80
C ARG A 34 -10.51 -0.03 13.26
N LEU A 35 -9.82 -0.22 12.14
CA LEU A 35 -9.06 0.86 11.50
C LEU A 35 -9.90 1.64 10.49
N VAL A 36 -10.97 1.05 9.97
CA VAL A 36 -11.83 1.64 8.95
C VAL A 36 -13.30 1.47 9.28
N ALA A 37 -14.14 2.30 8.65
CA ALA A 37 -15.60 2.24 8.78
C ALA A 37 -16.21 1.36 7.69
N ALA A 38 -17.45 0.93 7.91
CA ALA A 38 -18.30 0.37 6.84
C ALA A 38 -18.38 1.40 5.71
N GLY A 39 -18.30 0.94 4.47
CA GLY A 39 -18.24 1.84 3.31
C GLY A 39 -16.83 2.09 2.79
N PHE A 40 -15.80 1.75 3.57
CA PHE A 40 -14.40 1.88 3.12
C PHE A 40 -14.15 1.08 1.83
N LEU A 41 -14.65 -0.15 1.76
CA LEU A 41 -14.42 -1.01 0.60
C LEU A 41 -14.95 -0.38 -0.69
N ASP A 42 -16.22 0.03 -0.69
CA ASP A 42 -16.83 0.64 -1.88
C ASP A 42 -16.08 1.91 -2.29
N GLN A 43 -15.66 2.70 -1.32
CA GLN A 43 -14.98 3.97 -1.59
C GLN A 43 -13.56 3.76 -2.11
N VAL A 44 -12.80 2.79 -1.58
CA VAL A 44 -11.45 2.52 -2.09
C VAL A 44 -11.48 1.94 -3.50
N VAL A 45 -12.45 1.08 -3.81
CA VAL A 45 -12.65 0.53 -5.15
C VAL A 45 -12.96 1.64 -6.15
N ASP A 46 -13.94 2.49 -5.82
CA ASP A 46 -14.36 3.59 -6.71
C ASP A 46 -13.24 4.61 -6.89
N ARG A 47 -12.55 4.97 -5.81
CA ARG A 47 -11.47 5.96 -5.88
C ARG A 47 -10.30 5.47 -6.71
N GLU A 48 -9.92 4.19 -6.57
CA GLU A 48 -8.82 3.64 -7.36
C GLU A 48 -9.16 3.62 -8.85
N GLU A 49 -10.42 3.41 -9.21
CA GLU A 49 -10.86 3.49 -10.60
C GLU A 49 -10.80 4.93 -11.13
N ASP A 50 -11.26 5.90 -10.35
CA ASP A 50 -11.32 7.31 -10.75
C ASP A 50 -9.96 8.01 -10.66
N PHE A 51 -9.14 7.66 -9.67
CA PHE A 51 -7.83 8.25 -9.40
C PHE A 51 -6.80 7.15 -9.16
N PRO A 52 -6.30 6.52 -10.23
CA PRO A 52 -5.37 5.40 -10.12
C PRO A 52 -4.08 5.75 -9.38
N THR A 53 -3.55 4.78 -8.64
CA THR A 53 -2.33 4.97 -7.84
C THR A 53 -1.18 4.04 -8.24
N GLY A 54 -1.30 3.30 -9.32
CA GLY A 54 -0.23 2.43 -9.81
C GLY A 54 1.00 3.24 -10.22
N LEU A 55 2.18 2.79 -9.79
CA LEU A 55 3.44 3.46 -10.09
C LEU A 55 4.49 2.44 -10.54
N ALA A 56 5.05 2.67 -11.74
CA ALA A 56 6.15 1.85 -12.23
C ALA A 56 7.41 2.09 -11.39
N SER A 57 8.02 1.02 -10.91
CA SER A 57 9.20 1.09 -10.04
C SER A 57 10.53 1.25 -10.79
N CYS A 58 10.52 1.26 -12.11
CA CYS A 58 11.74 1.39 -12.91
C CYS A 58 12.52 2.67 -12.60
N ASN A 59 11.86 3.71 -12.09
CA ASN A 59 12.50 4.95 -11.67
C ASN A 59 13.20 4.84 -10.31
N LEU A 60 12.90 3.80 -9.53
CA LEU A 60 13.54 3.56 -8.24
C LEU A 60 14.78 2.67 -8.41
N ALA A 61 14.58 1.50 -8.99
CA ALA A 61 15.68 0.57 -9.33
C ALA A 61 15.17 -0.52 -10.27
N PRO A 62 16.05 -1.12 -11.10
CA PRO A 62 15.66 -2.24 -11.94
C PRO A 62 15.27 -3.47 -11.10
N GLY A 63 14.29 -4.23 -11.57
CA GLY A 63 13.92 -5.50 -10.95
C GLY A 63 12.99 -5.41 -9.75
N LEU A 64 12.64 -4.21 -9.29
CA LEU A 64 11.64 -4.03 -8.22
C LEU A 64 10.23 -4.23 -8.77
N PRO A 65 9.29 -4.72 -7.92
CA PRO A 65 7.89 -4.79 -8.33
C PRO A 65 7.30 -3.40 -8.53
N ASN A 66 6.32 -3.27 -9.40
CA ASN A 66 5.54 -2.04 -9.48
C ASN A 66 4.71 -1.89 -8.20
N LEU A 67 4.41 -0.65 -7.86
CA LEU A 67 3.78 -0.25 -6.60
C LEU A 67 2.40 0.35 -6.83
N ALA A 68 1.59 0.39 -5.77
CA ALA A 68 0.37 1.18 -5.73
C ALA A 68 0.16 1.75 -4.33
N PHE A 69 -0.60 2.84 -4.24
CA PHE A 69 -0.83 3.58 -3.00
C PHE A 69 -2.33 3.83 -2.79
N PRO A 70 -3.14 2.75 -2.67
CA PRO A 70 -4.58 2.93 -2.54
C PRO A 70 -4.95 3.65 -1.25
N HIS A 71 -5.99 4.49 -1.32
CA HIS A 71 -6.51 5.21 -0.15
C HIS A 71 -7.94 5.69 -0.40
N THR A 72 -8.58 6.14 0.66
CA THR A 72 -9.93 6.71 0.63
C THR A 72 -9.93 8.13 1.18
N GLU A 73 -11.09 8.76 1.17
CA GLU A 73 -11.31 9.98 1.95
C GLU A 73 -11.26 9.65 3.46
N GLY A 74 -10.86 10.64 4.26
CA GLY A 74 -10.60 10.46 5.68
C GLY A 74 -11.82 10.03 6.50
N CYS A 75 -13.04 10.35 6.07
CA CYS A 75 -14.26 9.98 6.79
C CYS A 75 -14.49 8.46 6.89
N PHE A 76 -13.82 7.66 6.05
CA PHE A 76 -13.91 6.20 6.10
C PHE A 76 -12.79 5.57 6.95
N VAL A 77 -11.91 6.38 7.52
CA VAL A 77 -10.75 5.92 8.30
C VAL A 77 -10.93 6.28 9.76
N LYS A 78 -10.66 5.33 10.66
CA LYS A 78 -10.77 5.51 12.10
C LYS A 78 -9.45 5.76 12.80
N GLN A 79 -8.35 5.26 12.25
CA GLN A 79 -7.01 5.43 12.80
C GLN A 79 -6.00 5.59 11.68
N GLN A 80 -5.01 6.45 11.90
CA GLN A 80 -3.93 6.66 10.94
C GLN A 80 -3.00 5.44 10.89
N ARG A 81 -2.72 4.95 9.66
CA ARG A 81 -1.81 3.82 9.42
C ARG A 81 -1.24 3.89 8.02
N VAL A 82 -0.05 3.34 7.86
CA VAL A 82 0.44 2.87 6.57
C VAL A 82 0.36 1.35 6.60
N VAL A 83 -0.29 0.76 5.61
CA VAL A 83 -0.55 -0.67 5.54
C VAL A 83 0.21 -1.26 4.37
N PRO A 84 1.39 -1.87 4.62
CA PRO A 84 2.14 -2.54 3.56
C PRO A 84 1.45 -3.86 3.18
N ILE A 85 1.31 -4.09 1.88
CA ILE A 85 0.65 -5.28 1.34
C ILE A 85 1.55 -5.90 0.29
N LYS A 86 2.14 -7.05 0.60
CA LYS A 86 2.87 -7.87 -0.37
C LYS A 86 1.89 -8.73 -1.16
N LEU A 87 1.94 -8.63 -2.47
CA LEU A 87 1.14 -9.48 -3.36
C LEU A 87 2.01 -10.63 -3.88
N LEU A 88 1.61 -11.86 -3.57
CA LEU A 88 2.34 -13.07 -3.97
C LEU A 88 2.23 -13.34 -5.47
N ALA A 89 1.20 -12.83 -6.10
CA ALA A 89 1.06 -12.77 -7.55
C ALA A 89 0.71 -11.35 -7.96
N PRO A 90 1.19 -10.85 -9.11
CA PRO A 90 0.89 -9.49 -9.55
C PRO A 90 -0.61 -9.26 -9.72
N VAL A 91 -1.05 -8.07 -9.33
CA VAL A 91 -2.43 -7.59 -9.50
C VAL A 91 -2.40 -6.34 -10.37
N SER A 92 -3.29 -6.25 -11.35
CA SER A 92 -3.34 -5.12 -12.26
C SER A 92 -3.89 -3.87 -11.59
N PHE A 93 -3.13 -2.78 -11.69
CA PHE A 93 -3.55 -1.42 -11.32
C PHE A 93 -3.31 -0.49 -12.47
N LYS A 94 -4.18 0.49 -12.67
CA LYS A 94 -3.94 1.54 -13.65
C LYS A 94 -2.83 2.48 -13.17
N SER A 95 -2.02 2.97 -14.10
CA SER A 95 -0.93 3.90 -13.79
C SER A 95 -1.47 5.26 -13.38
N MET A 96 -0.87 5.86 -12.34
CA MET A 96 -1.23 7.22 -11.93
C MET A 96 -0.77 8.28 -12.93
N VAL A 97 0.26 7.96 -13.71
CA VAL A 97 0.83 8.87 -14.73
C VAL A 97 0.04 8.77 -16.03
N ASP A 98 -0.34 7.57 -16.43
CA ASP A 98 -1.11 7.31 -17.64
C ASP A 98 -2.20 6.28 -17.34
N PRO A 99 -3.43 6.72 -16.98
CA PRO A 99 -4.50 5.81 -16.60
C PRO A 99 -4.97 4.84 -17.68
N SER A 100 -4.57 5.06 -18.94
CA SER A 100 -4.84 4.12 -20.03
C SER A 100 -3.96 2.86 -19.97
N ARG A 101 -2.89 2.90 -19.17
CA ARG A 101 -1.95 1.78 -18.99
C ARG A 101 -2.23 1.04 -17.71
N GLU A 102 -2.20 -0.28 -17.79
CA GLU A 102 -2.25 -1.14 -16.62
C GLU A 102 -0.85 -1.65 -16.27
N LEU A 103 -0.57 -1.75 -14.99
CA LEU A 103 0.71 -2.20 -14.46
C LEU A 103 0.52 -3.46 -13.60
N PRO A 104 1.38 -4.48 -13.76
CA PRO A 104 1.38 -5.62 -12.83
C PRO A 104 2.03 -5.18 -11.51
N VAL A 105 1.21 -4.93 -10.50
CA VAL A 105 1.66 -4.44 -9.20
C VAL A 105 1.95 -5.61 -8.27
N GLY A 106 3.10 -5.59 -7.62
CA GLY A 106 3.53 -6.63 -6.68
C GLY A 106 3.54 -6.19 -5.22
N PHE A 107 3.35 -4.90 -4.95
CA PHE A 107 3.37 -4.39 -3.58
C PHE A 107 2.55 -3.11 -3.48
N CYS A 108 1.79 -2.98 -2.40
CA CYS A 108 0.99 -1.77 -2.14
C CYS A 108 1.33 -1.19 -0.77
N PHE A 109 1.31 0.13 -0.68
CA PHE A 109 1.24 0.86 0.58
C PHE A 109 -0.13 1.51 0.65
N MET A 110 -1.06 0.91 1.38
CA MET A 110 -2.38 1.51 1.58
C MET A 110 -2.28 2.58 2.65
N LEU A 111 -2.81 3.76 2.35
CA LEU A 111 -2.66 4.93 3.20
C LEU A 111 -3.97 5.21 3.93
N LEU A 112 -3.95 5.15 5.25
CA LEU A 112 -5.10 5.43 6.11
C LEU A 112 -4.85 6.71 6.88
N ASP A 113 -5.65 7.75 6.60
CA ASP A 113 -5.60 9.00 7.36
C ASP A 113 -6.99 9.61 7.46
N GLN A 114 -7.33 10.09 8.65
CA GLN A 114 -8.61 10.72 8.94
C GLN A 114 -8.68 12.19 8.49
N LYS A 115 -7.54 12.82 8.33
CA LYS A 115 -7.45 14.23 7.94
C LYS A 115 -7.64 14.39 6.44
N ALA A 116 -8.23 15.51 6.01
CA ALA A 116 -8.48 15.79 4.61
C ALA A 116 -7.23 15.73 3.72
N ASP A 117 -6.11 16.22 4.23
CA ASP A 117 -4.83 16.25 3.49
C ASP A 117 -3.83 15.19 3.96
N GLY A 118 -4.24 14.31 4.87
CA GLY A 118 -3.34 13.35 5.50
C GLY A 118 -2.79 12.30 4.54
N GLN A 119 -3.61 11.84 3.58
CA GLN A 119 -3.17 10.86 2.59
C GLN A 119 -2.03 11.41 1.72
N ALA A 120 -2.10 12.68 1.33
CA ALA A 120 -1.03 13.32 0.55
C ALA A 120 0.27 13.39 1.34
N GLU A 121 0.20 13.71 2.63
CA GLU A 121 1.36 13.71 3.52
C GLU A 121 1.96 12.32 3.70
N LEU A 122 1.12 11.30 3.93
CA LEU A 122 1.57 9.92 4.06
C LEU A 122 2.19 9.43 2.75
N LEU A 123 1.61 9.77 1.61
CA LEU A 123 2.18 9.44 0.30
C LEU A 123 3.56 10.07 0.12
N ALA A 124 3.70 11.36 0.42
CA ALA A 124 4.96 12.06 0.31
C ALA A 124 6.05 11.43 1.20
N ARG A 125 5.70 11.07 2.43
CA ARG A 125 6.63 10.41 3.37
C ARG A 125 7.04 9.03 2.87
N THR A 126 6.09 8.26 2.35
CA THR A 126 6.37 6.94 1.78
C THR A 126 7.27 7.05 0.56
N MET A 127 6.99 7.99 -0.34
CA MET A 127 7.82 8.23 -1.51
C MET A 127 9.23 8.68 -1.14
N THR A 128 9.38 9.51 -0.12
CA THR A 128 10.68 9.93 0.39
C THR A 128 11.48 8.72 0.88
N PHE A 129 10.85 7.86 1.67
CA PHE A 129 11.49 6.60 2.11
C PHE A 129 11.98 5.77 0.92
N LEU A 130 11.11 5.55 -0.06
CA LEU A 130 11.42 4.72 -1.23
C LEU A 130 12.57 5.31 -2.06
N SER A 131 12.64 6.62 -2.17
CA SER A 131 13.68 7.29 -2.95
C SER A 131 15.03 7.34 -2.23
N GLN A 132 15.03 7.28 -0.91
CA GLN A 132 16.26 7.33 -0.09
C GLN A 132 16.81 5.96 0.27
N ALA A 133 15.98 4.91 0.25
CA ALA A 133 16.41 3.56 0.58
C ALA A 133 17.33 2.97 -0.50
N GLU A 134 18.31 2.19 -0.07
CA GLU A 134 19.19 1.50 -1.00
C GLU A 134 18.40 0.45 -1.81
N PRO A 135 18.68 0.30 -3.12
CA PRO A 135 17.97 -0.69 -3.95
C PRO A 135 18.01 -2.12 -3.39
N ALA A 136 19.12 -2.52 -2.78
CA ALA A 136 19.23 -3.84 -2.15
C ALA A 136 18.29 -3.98 -0.95
N ALA A 137 18.11 -2.90 -0.17
CA ALA A 137 17.18 -2.89 0.95
C ALA A 137 15.73 -2.99 0.48
N LEU A 138 15.38 -2.26 -0.58
CA LEU A 138 14.05 -2.36 -1.18
C LEU A 138 13.77 -3.75 -1.72
N SER A 139 14.74 -4.36 -2.41
CA SER A 139 14.62 -5.73 -2.90
C SER A 139 14.33 -6.70 -1.76
N ARG A 140 15.01 -6.56 -0.63
CA ARG A 140 14.81 -7.41 0.54
C ARG A 140 13.41 -7.22 1.14
N ILE A 141 12.94 -5.98 1.25
CA ILE A 141 11.61 -5.67 1.75
C ILE A 141 10.55 -6.32 0.85
N PHE A 142 10.64 -6.09 -0.45
CA PHE A 142 9.62 -6.56 -1.40
C PHE A 142 9.66 -8.07 -1.64
N ALA A 143 10.75 -8.74 -1.27
CA ALA A 143 10.89 -10.19 -1.38
C ALA A 143 10.31 -10.95 -0.17
N GLN A 144 9.92 -10.27 0.91
CA GLN A 144 9.37 -10.93 2.08
C GLN A 144 8.07 -11.65 1.75
N THR A 145 7.87 -12.83 2.33
CA THR A 145 6.72 -13.70 2.05
C THR A 145 5.84 -13.98 3.26
N ASP A 146 6.13 -13.36 4.39
CA ASP A 146 5.28 -13.43 5.59
C ASP A 146 5.19 -12.06 6.27
N PRO A 147 4.09 -11.79 7.00
CA PRO A 147 3.86 -10.48 7.61
C PRO A 147 4.92 -10.06 8.63
N ALA A 148 5.40 -10.98 9.44
CA ALA A 148 6.41 -10.66 10.46
C ALA A 148 7.74 -10.28 9.82
N GLY A 149 8.16 -11.01 8.79
CA GLY A 149 9.37 -10.70 8.02
C GLY A 149 9.25 -9.36 7.30
N LEU A 150 8.08 -9.07 6.74
CA LEU A 150 7.81 -7.79 6.07
C LEU A 150 7.92 -6.62 7.07
N TYR A 151 7.27 -6.74 8.21
CA TYR A 151 7.34 -5.73 9.27
C TYR A 151 8.79 -5.48 9.71
N SER A 152 9.52 -6.56 10.01
CA SER A 152 10.91 -6.45 10.48
C SER A 152 11.81 -5.80 9.42
N ALA A 153 11.68 -6.19 8.17
CA ALA A 153 12.48 -5.62 7.08
C ALA A 153 12.23 -4.11 6.92
N LEU A 154 10.98 -3.68 7.01
CA LEU A 154 10.63 -2.26 6.94
C LEU A 154 11.20 -1.48 8.14
N ARG A 155 11.06 -2.01 9.35
CA ARG A 155 11.57 -1.34 10.56
C ARG A 155 13.09 -1.24 10.58
N GLU A 156 13.80 -2.24 10.09
CA GLU A 156 15.27 -2.22 9.98
C GLU A 156 15.76 -1.08 9.10
N GLU A 157 14.98 -0.70 8.09
CA GLU A 157 15.34 0.39 7.18
C GLU A 157 14.78 1.75 7.63
N GLY A 158 14.15 1.81 8.80
CA GLY A 158 13.67 3.06 9.37
C GLY A 158 12.31 3.52 8.87
N PHE A 159 11.55 2.61 8.24
CA PHE A 159 10.19 2.93 7.79
C PHE A 159 9.24 3.08 8.96
#